data_10e747dd8aa234b666948ad665b29837
#
_entry.id   10e747dd8aa234b666948ad665b29837
#
_cell.length_a   1.000
_cell.length_b   1.000
_cell.length_c   1.000
_cell.angle_alpha   90.00
_cell.angle_beta   90.00
_cell.angle_gamma   90.00
#
_symmetry.space_group_name_H-M   'P 1'
#
loop_
_entity.id
_entity.type
_entity.pdbx_description
1 polymer ?
#
loop_
_entity_poly.entity_id
_entity_poly.type
_entity_poly.pdbx_seq_one_letter_code
_entity_poly.pdbx_strand_id
1 'polypeptide(L)' 'MWKVGDVEPVRVMGAEGYPYGFHVTTDDGKPLVSFAYASRAFAEAAATHLESALLNAISVHPYAE' A
#
# COMPACT_ATOMS: atom_id res chain seq x y z
N MET A 1 -11.06 -8.17 2.65
CA MET A 1 -10.44 -6.91 3.06
C MET A 1 -9.00 -6.86 2.60
N TRP A 2 -8.47 -5.69 2.36
CA TRP A 2 -7.11 -5.54 1.86
C TRP A 2 -6.16 -5.26 3.01
N LYS A 3 -4.91 -5.62 2.80
CA LYS A 3 -3.84 -5.33 3.74
C LYS A 3 -2.76 -4.54 3.06
N VAL A 4 -2.26 -3.53 3.77
CA VAL A 4 -1.12 -2.75 3.30
C VAL A 4 0.12 -3.34 3.95
N GLY A 5 1.06 -3.79 3.14
CA GLY A 5 2.28 -4.40 3.64
C GLY A 5 3.27 -3.38 4.16
N ASP A 6 4.35 -3.90 4.72
CA ASP A 6 5.41 -3.04 5.25
C ASP A 6 6.20 -2.41 4.11
N VAL A 7 6.73 -1.24 4.38
CA VAL A 7 7.63 -0.59 3.45
C VAL A 7 8.95 -1.34 3.44
N GLU A 8 9.42 -1.66 2.24
CA GLU A 8 10.64 -2.46 2.07
C GLU A 8 11.36 -2.01 0.82
N PRO A 9 12.64 -2.34 0.69
CA PRO A 9 13.34 -2.07 -0.56
C PRO A 9 12.69 -2.89 -1.67
N VAL A 10 12.43 -2.23 -2.80
CA VAL A 10 11.87 -2.90 -3.95
C VAL A 10 12.75 -2.61 -5.16
N ARG A 11 12.69 -3.49 -6.14
CA ARG A 11 13.41 -3.30 -7.38
C ARG A 11 12.42 -3.47 -8.52
N VAL A 12 12.16 -2.38 -9.22
CA VAL A 12 11.25 -2.40 -10.34
C VAL A 12 12.03 -2.05 -11.59
N MET A 13 12.00 -2.93 -12.57
CA MET A 13 12.74 -2.71 -13.80
C MET A 13 12.16 -1.48 -14.51
N GLY A 14 13.03 -0.56 -14.89
CA GLY A 14 12.59 0.69 -15.50
C GLY A 14 12.23 1.78 -14.52
N ALA A 15 12.28 1.48 -13.22
CA ALA A 15 11.96 2.46 -12.20
C ALA A 15 13.00 2.43 -11.07
N GLU A 16 14.27 2.44 -11.46
CA GLU A 16 15.36 2.34 -10.50
C GLU A 16 15.45 3.53 -9.55
N GLY A 17 14.84 4.65 -9.90
CA GLY A 17 14.80 5.81 -9.02
C GLY A 17 13.78 5.70 -7.89
N TYR A 18 13.10 4.57 -7.79
CA TYR A 18 12.05 4.37 -6.78
C TYR A 18 12.36 3.11 -5.99
N PRO A 19 13.36 3.16 -5.10
CA PRO A 19 13.86 1.95 -4.44
C PRO A 19 13.06 1.46 -3.25
N TYR A 20 12.05 2.17 -2.81
CA TYR A 20 11.25 1.76 -1.65
C TYR A 20 9.78 1.67 -2.03
N GLY A 21 9.09 0.73 -1.42
CA GLY A 21 7.69 0.59 -1.70
C GLY A 21 7.01 -0.40 -0.79
N PHE A 22 5.76 -0.70 -1.11
CA PHE A 22 4.98 -1.66 -0.35
C PHE A 22 3.97 -2.34 -1.27
N HIS A 23 3.45 -3.45 -0.80
CA HIS A 23 2.46 -4.21 -1.53
C HIS A 23 1.12 -4.16 -0.82
N VAL A 24 0.05 -4.12 -1.60
CA VAL A 24 -1.30 -4.26 -1.06
C VAL A 24 -1.79 -5.64 -1.47
N THR A 25 -2.26 -6.39 -0.50
CA THR A 25 -2.69 -7.76 -0.73
C THR A 25 -4.10 -7.97 -0.19
N THR A 26 -4.71 -9.07 -0.59
CA THR A 26 -5.96 -9.51 0.01
C THR A 26 -5.66 -10.14 1.36
N ASP A 27 -6.72 -10.46 2.11
CA ASP A 27 -6.57 -11.09 3.42
C ASP A 27 -5.84 -12.43 3.34
N ASP A 28 -5.97 -13.14 2.24
CA ASP A 28 -5.32 -14.42 2.06
C ASP A 28 -3.95 -14.32 1.40
N GLY A 29 -3.42 -13.10 1.28
CA GLY A 29 -2.06 -12.89 0.82
C GLY A 29 -1.87 -12.76 -0.67
N LYS A 30 -2.93 -12.69 -1.45
CA LYS A 30 -2.78 -12.53 -2.89
C LYS A 30 -2.42 -11.09 -3.22
N PRO A 31 -1.43 -10.88 -4.08
CA PRO A 31 -1.05 -9.51 -4.44
C PRO A 31 -2.12 -8.83 -5.28
N LEU A 32 -2.41 -7.60 -4.97
CA LEU A 32 -3.34 -6.77 -5.73
C LEU A 32 -2.60 -5.70 -6.50
N VAL A 33 -1.79 -4.92 -5.81
CA VAL A 33 -1.07 -3.81 -6.43
C VAL A 33 0.17 -3.52 -5.59
N SER A 34 1.20 -2.99 -6.24
CA SER A 34 2.42 -2.59 -5.56
C SER A 34 2.72 -1.15 -5.91
N PHE A 35 3.28 -0.42 -4.96
CA PHE A 35 3.65 0.97 -5.15
C PHE A 35 5.13 1.14 -4.89
N ALA A 36 5.77 2.02 -5.63
CA ALA A 36 7.17 2.32 -5.46
C ALA A 36 7.37 3.81 -5.31
N TYR A 37 8.30 4.21 -4.45
CA TYR A 37 8.53 5.61 -4.11
C TYR A 37 10.02 5.90 -4.11
N ALA A 38 10.35 7.17 -4.30
CA ALA A 38 11.74 7.60 -4.39
C ALA A 38 12.46 7.53 -3.06
N SER A 39 11.74 7.65 -1.94
CA SER A 39 12.36 7.60 -0.63
C SER A 39 11.51 6.77 0.32
N ARG A 40 12.18 6.26 1.35
CA ARG A 40 11.50 5.48 2.37
C ARG A 40 10.45 6.32 3.11
N ALA A 41 10.76 7.59 3.35
CA ALA A 41 9.83 8.46 4.06
C ALA A 41 8.54 8.65 3.27
N PHE A 42 8.63 8.84 1.97
CA PHE A 42 7.45 8.94 1.14
C PHE A 42 6.66 7.64 1.11
N ALA A 43 7.36 6.52 1.03
CA ALA A 43 6.70 5.23 1.02
C ALA A 43 5.94 5.00 2.33
N GLU A 44 6.56 5.33 3.45
CA GLU A 44 5.91 5.14 4.75
C GLU A 44 4.71 6.05 4.94
N ALA A 45 4.83 7.31 4.50
CA ALA A 45 3.71 8.23 4.57
C ALA A 45 2.55 7.76 3.70
N ALA A 46 2.85 7.28 2.49
CA ALA A 46 1.82 6.79 1.59
C ALA A 46 1.15 5.54 2.12
N ALA A 47 1.93 4.61 2.69
CA ALA A 47 1.38 3.39 3.26
C ALA A 47 0.44 3.70 4.42
N THR A 48 0.84 4.60 5.31
CA THR A 48 0.02 5.00 6.45
C THR A 48 -1.27 5.66 5.97
N HIS A 49 -1.16 6.54 4.99
CA HIS A 49 -2.34 7.24 4.47
C HIS A 49 -3.33 6.27 3.83
N LEU A 50 -2.82 5.32 3.06
CA LEU A 50 -3.67 4.33 2.41
C LEU A 50 -4.34 3.43 3.43
N GLU A 51 -3.60 3.01 4.46
CA GLU A 51 -4.16 2.18 5.51
C GLU A 51 -5.29 2.91 6.24
N SER A 52 -5.09 4.20 6.55
CA SER A 52 -6.13 4.98 7.18
C SER A 52 -7.36 5.13 6.28
N ALA A 53 -7.14 5.33 4.99
CA ALA A 53 -8.24 5.44 4.04
C ALA A 53 -9.06 4.16 3.96
N LEU A 54 -8.38 3.02 3.97
CA LEU A 54 -9.06 1.73 3.93
C LEU A 54 -9.87 1.50 5.20
N LEU A 55 -9.32 1.85 6.36
CA LEU A 55 -10.03 1.72 7.62
C LEU A 55 -11.25 2.63 7.65
N ASN A 56 -11.11 3.85 7.18
CA ASN A 56 -12.24 4.78 7.14
C ASN A 56 -13.33 4.29 6.19
N ALA A 57 -12.95 3.74 5.06
CA ALA A 57 -13.91 3.21 4.11
C ALA A 57 -14.72 2.08 4.73
N ILE A 58 -14.06 1.23 5.49
CA ILE A 58 -14.76 0.16 6.17
C ILE A 58 -15.71 0.71 7.22
N SER A 59 -15.29 1.73 7.94
CA SER A 59 -16.09 2.30 9.01
C SER A 59 -17.32 2.98 8.51
N VAL A 60 -17.24 3.70 7.39
CA VAL A 60 -18.34 4.53 6.94
C VAL A 60 -19.19 3.87 5.89
N HIS A 61 -18.93 2.64 5.54
CA HIS A 61 -19.49 2.07 4.40
C HIS A 61 -20.47 1.00 4.64
N PRO A 62 -21.10 1.03 5.64
CA PRO A 62 -22.00 0.01 5.94
C PRO A 62 -23.14 0.04 5.03
N TYR A 63 -23.35 0.47 4.49
CA TYR A 63 -24.34 0.31 3.86
C TYR A 63 -24.53 0.59 2.75
N ALA A 64 -24.04 0.69 2.62
CA ALA A 64 -24.23 0.89 1.34
C ALA A 64 -25.12 -0.10 0.72
N GLU A 65 -25.47 -0.46 0.95
CA GLU A 65 -26.03 -1.20 0.33
C GLU A 65 -26.63 -1.17 0.11
#